data_97d656578c9403b4ddc0f1106be69866
#
_entry.id   97d656578c9403b4ddc0f1106be69866
#
_cell.length_a   1.000
_cell.length_b   1.000
_cell.length_c   1.000
_cell.angle_alpha   90.00
_cell.angle_beta   90.00
_cell.angle_gamma   90.00
#
_symmetry.space_group_name_H-M   'P 1'
#
loop_
_entity.id
_entity.type
_entity.pdbx_description
1 polymer ?
#
loop_
_entity_poly.entity_id
_entity_poly.type
_entity_poly.pdbx_seq_one_letter_code
_entity_poly.pdbx_strand_id
1 'polypeptide(L)'
;MLAKDLREGDVLTLADGTTATITRTYGEQLDEPVIVYNFEVQDFHTYYVTNTGVLVHNANKYVDDGNNNNGDSEKKDHPSKKSLIKDAELPTQGSIRYVPPKDLKPAEGLPEVPVRGGKIGYRDRFGNIWVAGPSRTPGQNFEWDVQLSNKGREQIGWLTRDGSHANVSLDGRITHK
;
A
#
# COMPACT_ATOMS: atom_id res chain seq x y z
N MET A 1 -1.30 -14.24 3.20
CA MET A 1 -1.17 -15.71 3.00
C MET A 1 0.13 -15.96 2.27
N LEU A 2 0.92 -16.95 2.67
CA LEU A 2 2.15 -17.32 1.97
C LEU A 2 1.83 -18.31 0.84
N ALA A 3 2.63 -18.33 -0.22
CA ALA A 3 2.42 -19.25 -1.35
C ALA A 3 2.36 -20.74 -0.91
N LYS A 4 3.16 -21.13 0.09
CA LYS A 4 3.17 -22.47 0.68
C LYS A 4 1.88 -22.84 1.43
N ASP A 5 1.07 -21.86 1.80
CA ASP A 5 -0.17 -22.05 2.58
C ASP A 5 -1.41 -22.02 1.70
N LEU A 6 -1.25 -21.85 0.38
CA LEU A 6 -2.33 -21.87 -0.59
C LEU A 6 -2.99 -23.26 -0.68
N ARG A 7 -4.31 -23.29 -0.74
CA ARG A 7 -5.12 -24.51 -0.79
C ARG A 7 -6.14 -24.45 -1.92
N GLU A 8 -6.65 -25.60 -2.32
CA GLU A 8 -7.80 -25.68 -3.20
C GLU A 8 -9.00 -24.94 -2.58
N GLY A 9 -9.69 -24.15 -3.38
CA GLY A 9 -10.78 -23.29 -2.95
C GLY A 9 -10.37 -21.87 -2.56
N ASP A 10 -9.08 -21.58 -2.38
CA ASP A 10 -8.63 -20.21 -2.12
C ASP A 10 -8.88 -19.29 -3.31
N VAL A 11 -9.25 -18.04 -3.03
CA VAL A 11 -9.62 -17.05 -4.03
C VAL A 11 -8.50 -16.04 -4.20
N LEU A 12 -8.06 -15.86 -5.43
CA LEU A 12 -6.99 -14.91 -5.81
C LEU A 12 -7.59 -13.71 -6.53
N THR A 13 -7.01 -12.54 -6.31
CA THR A 13 -7.37 -11.31 -7.04
C THR A 13 -6.53 -11.19 -8.32
N LEU A 14 -7.19 -10.89 -9.43
CA LEU A 14 -6.55 -10.69 -10.74
C LEU A 14 -6.36 -9.22 -11.07
N ALA A 15 -5.54 -8.95 -12.08
CA ALA A 15 -5.18 -7.60 -12.51
C ALA A 15 -6.38 -6.75 -12.99
N ASP A 16 -7.40 -7.39 -13.54
CA ASP A 16 -8.63 -6.74 -14.00
C ASP A 16 -9.66 -6.51 -12.87
N GLY A 17 -9.29 -6.89 -11.63
CA GLY A 17 -10.16 -6.78 -10.45
C GLY A 17 -11.14 -7.94 -10.30
N THR A 18 -11.12 -8.92 -11.19
CA THR A 18 -11.88 -10.17 -11.04
C THR A 18 -11.15 -11.13 -10.09
N THR A 19 -11.73 -12.30 -9.86
CA THR A 19 -11.15 -13.31 -8.99
C THR A 19 -11.00 -14.65 -9.72
N ALA A 20 -9.99 -15.43 -9.30
CA ALA A 20 -9.80 -16.81 -9.71
C ALA A 20 -9.73 -17.71 -8.47
N THR A 21 -10.28 -18.90 -8.57
CA THR A 21 -10.24 -19.89 -7.48
C THR A 21 -9.17 -20.94 -7.79
N ILE A 22 -8.37 -21.29 -6.80
CA ILE A 22 -7.37 -22.35 -6.91
C ILE A 22 -8.10 -23.69 -6.99
N THR A 23 -7.92 -24.38 -8.10
CA THR A 23 -8.54 -25.68 -8.34
C THR A 23 -7.66 -26.86 -7.90
N ARG A 24 -6.35 -26.63 -7.81
CA ARG A 24 -5.37 -27.64 -7.34
C ARG A 24 -4.08 -26.99 -6.92
N THR A 25 -3.45 -27.56 -5.89
CA THR A 25 -2.07 -27.27 -5.50
C THR A 25 -1.26 -28.57 -5.52
N TYR A 26 0.02 -28.49 -5.90
CA TYR A 26 0.94 -29.60 -5.78
C TYR A 26 2.34 -29.08 -5.39
N GLY A 27 3.07 -29.90 -4.65
CA GLY A 27 4.48 -29.66 -4.32
C GLY A 27 5.34 -30.65 -5.08
N GLU A 28 6.44 -30.14 -5.63
CA GLU A 28 7.47 -30.98 -6.26
C GLU A 28 8.74 -30.89 -5.43
N GLN A 29 9.31 -32.03 -5.09
CA GLN A 29 10.61 -32.09 -4.46
C GLN A 29 11.66 -32.21 -5.57
N LEU A 30 12.55 -31.25 -5.63
CA LEU A 30 13.63 -31.23 -6.61
C LEU A 30 14.84 -32.00 -6.06
N ASP A 31 15.50 -32.75 -6.90
CA ASP A 31 16.71 -33.50 -6.53
C ASP A 31 17.87 -32.57 -6.21
N GLU A 32 17.92 -31.41 -6.86
CA GLU A 32 18.93 -30.37 -6.61
C GLU A 32 18.27 -29.01 -6.34
N PRO A 33 18.90 -28.16 -5.49
CA PRO A 33 18.40 -26.80 -5.26
C PRO A 33 18.46 -25.98 -6.56
N VAL A 34 17.36 -25.30 -6.90
CA VAL A 34 17.33 -24.32 -7.99
C VAL A 34 17.40 -22.91 -7.42
N ILE A 35 18.12 -22.04 -8.14
CA ILE A 35 18.17 -20.63 -7.80
C ILE A 35 16.86 -20.02 -8.24
N VAL A 36 16.11 -19.44 -7.28
CA VAL A 36 14.93 -18.65 -7.56
C VAL A 36 15.25 -17.18 -7.36
N TYR A 37 14.83 -16.35 -8.30
CA TYR A 37 14.95 -14.91 -8.20
C TYR A 37 13.65 -14.35 -7.66
N ASN A 38 13.77 -13.60 -6.58
CA ASN A 38 12.67 -12.79 -6.07
C ASN A 38 13.01 -11.33 -6.34
N PHE A 39 12.05 -10.57 -6.84
CA PHE A 39 12.24 -9.14 -7.03
C PHE A 39 11.28 -8.38 -6.13
N GLU A 40 11.80 -7.33 -5.56
CA GLU A 40 11.04 -6.40 -4.74
C GLU A 40 10.60 -5.22 -5.62
N VAL A 41 9.28 -5.00 -5.69
CA VAL A 41 8.77 -3.77 -6.26
C VAL A 41 8.89 -2.71 -5.19
N GLN A 42 9.82 -1.78 -5.41
CA GLN A 42 10.14 -0.73 -4.44
C GLN A 42 8.85 -0.01 -4.01
N ASP A 43 8.67 0.09 -2.70
CA ASP A 43 7.59 0.80 -2.02
C ASP A 43 6.18 0.16 -2.11
N PHE A 44 5.92 -0.76 -3.04
CA PHE A 44 4.61 -1.40 -3.17
C PHE A 44 4.61 -2.85 -2.69
N HIS A 45 5.72 -3.55 -2.80
CA HIS A 45 5.87 -4.97 -2.47
C HIS A 45 4.80 -5.88 -3.12
N THR A 46 4.14 -5.38 -4.16
CA THR A 46 3.00 -6.00 -4.81
C THR A 46 3.22 -5.95 -6.31
N TYR A 47 3.02 -7.05 -7.00
CA TYR A 47 3.13 -7.17 -8.45
C TYR A 47 2.22 -8.28 -8.97
N TYR A 48 2.03 -8.28 -10.29
CA TYR A 48 1.24 -9.31 -10.93
C TYR A 48 2.15 -10.38 -11.52
N VAL A 49 1.77 -11.63 -11.34
CA VAL A 49 2.46 -12.79 -11.90
C VAL A 49 1.54 -13.56 -12.83
N THR A 50 2.12 -14.33 -13.73
CA THR A 50 1.44 -15.12 -14.77
C THR A 50 0.74 -14.26 -15.83
N ASN A 51 0.37 -14.88 -16.96
CA ASN A 51 -0.38 -14.21 -18.03
C ASN A 51 -1.80 -13.79 -17.60
N THR A 52 -2.34 -14.44 -16.57
CA THR A 52 -3.65 -14.11 -16.00
C THR A 52 -3.60 -12.96 -14.99
N GLY A 53 -2.39 -12.50 -14.63
CA GLY A 53 -2.21 -11.34 -13.77
C GLY A 53 -2.65 -11.58 -12.31
N VAL A 54 -2.19 -12.66 -11.69
CA VAL A 54 -2.44 -12.91 -10.27
C VAL A 54 -1.67 -11.90 -9.41
N LEU A 55 -2.38 -11.19 -8.55
CA LEU A 55 -1.78 -10.23 -7.62
C LEU A 55 -1.05 -10.97 -6.50
N VAL A 56 0.24 -10.71 -6.36
CA VAL A 56 1.07 -11.22 -5.27
C VAL A 56 1.68 -10.08 -4.46
N HIS A 57 1.83 -10.32 -3.18
CA HIS A 57 2.48 -9.40 -2.25
C HIS A 57 3.75 -10.05 -1.71
N ASN A 58 4.89 -9.40 -1.96
CA ASN A 58 6.15 -9.80 -1.34
C ASN A 58 6.17 -9.28 0.10
N ALA A 59 5.76 -10.11 1.04
CA ALA A 59 5.85 -9.80 2.45
C ALA A 59 7.32 -9.95 2.89
N ASN A 60 8.10 -8.89 2.77
CA ASN A 60 9.27 -8.79 3.62
C ASN A 60 8.77 -8.75 5.07
N LYS A 61 9.00 -9.82 5.82
CA LYS A 61 9.16 -9.64 7.25
C LYS A 61 10.33 -8.66 7.40
N TYR A 62 10.03 -7.38 7.61
CA TYR A 62 10.96 -6.59 8.39
C TYR A 62 11.03 -7.34 9.73
N VAL A 63 12.09 -8.13 9.90
CA VAL A 63 12.58 -8.43 11.22
C VAL A 63 12.91 -7.04 11.74
N ASP A 64 12.06 -6.53 12.59
CA ASP A 64 12.41 -5.44 13.49
C ASP A 64 13.59 -6.02 14.27
N ASP A 65 14.80 -5.76 13.76
CA ASP A 65 16.01 -6.05 14.51
C ASP A 65 15.93 -5.15 15.74
N GLY A 66 15.23 -5.68 16.74
CA GLY A 66 15.16 -5.15 18.06
C GLY A 66 16.57 -5.10 18.63
N ASN A 67 17.32 -4.09 18.23
CA ASN A 67 18.52 -3.68 18.93
C ASN A 67 18.08 -3.05 20.25
N ASN A 68 17.80 -3.93 21.21
CA ASN A 68 17.55 -3.61 22.59
C ASN A 68 18.90 -3.20 23.22
N ASN A 69 19.39 -2.01 22.86
CA ASN A 69 20.42 -1.35 23.65
C ASN A 69 19.74 -0.54 24.73
N ASN A 70 19.71 -1.13 25.92
CA ASN A 70 19.51 -0.42 27.17
C ASN A 70 20.55 0.71 27.28
N GLY A 71 20.11 1.90 26.97
CA GLY A 71 20.80 3.15 27.23
C GLY A 71 19.73 4.14 27.69
N ASP A 72 19.75 4.39 28.97
CA ASP A 72 18.96 5.43 29.66
C ASP A 72 19.27 6.78 28.98
N SER A 73 18.38 7.24 28.12
CA SER A 73 18.40 8.58 27.55
C SER A 73 16.95 9.03 27.43
N GLU A 74 16.64 10.16 28.03
CA GLU A 74 15.35 10.82 28.06
C GLU A 74 14.62 10.67 26.70
N LYS A 75 13.57 9.85 26.66
CA LYS A 75 12.66 9.75 25.53
C LYS A 75 11.90 11.07 25.40
N LYS A 76 12.38 11.95 24.52
CA LYS A 76 11.50 12.94 23.93
C LYS A 76 10.45 12.18 23.16
N ASP A 77 9.18 12.28 23.60
CA ASP A 77 8.01 11.66 22.94
C ASP A 77 7.80 12.30 21.55
N HIS A 78 8.60 11.88 20.58
CA HIS A 78 8.34 12.21 19.19
C HIS A 78 7.49 11.11 18.57
N PRO A 79 6.38 11.47 17.89
CA PRO A 79 5.54 10.49 17.21
C PRO A 79 6.36 9.69 16.19
N SER A 80 6.07 8.41 16.04
CA SER A 80 6.68 7.58 14.99
C SER A 80 6.04 7.89 13.62
N LYS A 81 6.74 7.61 12.51
CA LYS A 81 6.13 7.71 11.16
C LYS A 81 4.82 6.92 11.07
N LYS A 82 4.78 5.75 11.70
CA LYS A 82 3.59 4.88 11.72
C LYS A 82 2.43 5.48 12.51
N SER A 83 2.68 6.14 13.65
CA SER A 83 1.62 6.81 14.39
C SER A 83 1.05 8.00 13.64
N LEU A 84 1.88 8.84 13.02
CA LEU A 84 1.42 9.98 12.21
C LEU A 84 0.49 9.56 11.07
N ILE A 85 0.83 8.48 10.36
CA ILE A 85 0.00 7.95 9.26
C ILE A 85 -1.33 7.41 9.80
N LYS A 86 -1.28 6.69 10.93
CA LYS A 86 -2.46 6.15 11.60
C LYS A 86 -3.38 7.25 12.13
N ASP A 87 -2.82 8.28 12.76
CA ASP A 87 -3.56 9.40 13.34
C ASP A 87 -4.25 10.26 12.26
N ALA A 88 -3.64 10.31 11.06
CA ALA A 88 -4.25 10.92 9.88
C ALA A 88 -5.24 9.98 9.16
N GLU A 89 -5.47 8.76 9.64
CA GLU A 89 -6.33 7.74 9.02
C GLU A 89 -5.95 7.40 7.56
N LEU A 90 -4.67 7.61 7.19
CA LEU A 90 -4.17 7.27 5.87
C LEU A 90 -3.99 5.74 5.75
N PRO A 91 -4.41 5.12 4.63
CA PRO A 91 -4.32 3.67 4.47
C PRO A 91 -2.86 3.21 4.44
N THR A 92 -2.53 2.26 5.30
CA THR A 92 -1.21 1.63 5.39
C THR A 92 -1.16 0.25 4.75
N GLN A 93 -2.31 -0.25 4.30
CA GLN A 93 -2.51 -1.55 3.66
C GLN A 93 -3.47 -1.42 2.48
N GLY A 94 -3.74 -2.50 1.79
CA GLY A 94 -4.60 -2.50 0.61
C GLY A 94 -3.83 -2.27 -0.69
N SER A 95 -4.54 -2.18 -1.79
CA SER A 95 -3.96 -2.02 -3.14
C SER A 95 -3.34 -0.63 -3.33
N ILE A 96 -3.96 0.39 -2.74
CA ILE A 96 -3.48 1.77 -2.80
C ILE A 96 -3.29 2.26 -1.36
N ARG A 97 -2.05 2.56 -1.02
CA ARG A 97 -1.67 2.98 0.33
C ARG A 97 -0.83 4.24 0.31
N TYR A 98 -0.89 4.99 1.38
CA TYR A 98 -0.03 6.14 1.58
C TYR A 98 1.40 5.68 1.88
N VAL A 99 2.36 6.18 1.11
CA VAL A 99 3.79 5.91 1.32
C VAL A 99 4.47 7.23 1.69
N PRO A 100 4.95 7.38 2.94
CA PRO A 100 5.54 8.63 3.37
C PRO A 100 6.85 8.91 2.64
N PRO A 101 7.25 10.19 2.49
CA PRO A 101 8.55 10.56 1.98
C PRO A 101 9.70 9.89 2.75
N LYS A 102 10.80 9.58 2.04
CA LYS A 102 11.97 8.90 2.66
C LYS A 102 12.59 9.74 3.77
N ASP A 103 12.64 11.05 3.56
CA ASP A 103 13.21 12.08 4.43
C ASP A 103 12.21 12.62 5.48
N LEU A 104 11.02 12.00 5.59
CA LEU A 104 10.04 12.39 6.59
C LEU A 104 10.64 12.36 7.99
N LYS A 105 10.62 13.51 8.65
CA LYS A 105 11.00 13.69 10.05
C LYS A 105 9.73 13.67 10.91
N PRO A 106 9.55 12.68 11.79
CA PRO A 106 8.32 12.58 12.59
C PRO A 106 7.99 13.81 13.42
N ALA A 107 9.01 14.56 13.85
CA ALA A 107 8.81 15.79 14.62
C ALA A 107 8.17 16.93 13.80
N GLU A 108 8.26 16.89 12.47
CA GLU A 108 7.69 17.89 11.57
C GLU A 108 6.27 17.53 11.11
N GLY A 109 5.77 16.34 11.46
CA GLY A 109 4.47 15.82 11.00
C GLY A 109 4.49 15.30 9.57
N LEU A 110 3.31 15.00 9.02
CA LEU A 110 3.14 14.64 7.61
C LEU A 110 3.28 15.86 6.71
N PRO A 111 3.81 15.72 5.47
CA PRO A 111 3.95 16.85 4.55
C PRO A 111 2.58 17.36 4.09
N GLU A 112 2.13 18.44 4.68
CA GLU A 112 0.86 19.09 4.36
C GLU A 112 0.97 19.96 3.12
N VAL A 113 -0.07 19.93 2.29
CA VAL A 113 -0.19 20.73 1.07
C VAL A 113 -1.55 21.42 1.05
N PRO A 114 -1.62 22.75 0.98
CA PRO A 114 -2.86 23.44 0.76
C PRO A 114 -3.45 23.08 -0.60
N VAL A 115 -4.74 22.73 -0.62
CA VAL A 115 -5.47 22.43 -1.85
C VAL A 115 -6.67 23.36 -2.02
N ARG A 116 -7.27 23.33 -3.22
CA ARG A 116 -8.43 24.18 -3.54
C ARG A 116 -9.57 23.98 -2.53
N GLY A 117 -10.22 25.06 -2.15
CA GLY A 117 -11.35 25.03 -1.20
C GLY A 117 -10.94 25.09 0.27
N GLY A 118 -9.71 25.51 0.58
CA GLY A 118 -9.22 25.65 1.96
C GLY A 118 -8.97 24.35 2.69
N LYS A 119 -8.91 23.23 1.96
CA LYS A 119 -8.55 21.94 2.50
C LYS A 119 -7.04 21.73 2.55
N ILE A 120 -6.61 20.79 3.37
CA ILE A 120 -5.24 20.31 3.45
C ILE A 120 -5.18 18.89 2.92
N GLY A 121 -4.19 18.59 2.10
CA GLY A 121 -3.85 17.24 1.67
C GLY A 121 -2.48 16.85 2.17
N TYR A 122 -2.19 15.56 2.16
CA TYR A 122 -0.88 15.00 2.52
C TYR A 122 -0.15 14.54 1.28
N ARG A 123 1.09 15.00 1.11
CA ARG A 123 1.94 14.58 -0.02
C ARG A 123 2.62 13.26 0.30
N ASP A 124 2.49 12.28 -0.60
CA ASP A 124 3.20 11.02 -0.50
C ASP A 124 4.59 11.06 -1.18
N ARG A 125 5.32 9.95 -1.10
CA ARG A 125 6.66 9.77 -1.71
C ARG A 125 6.68 9.95 -3.23
N PHE A 126 5.57 9.68 -3.89
CA PHE A 126 5.44 9.76 -5.34
C PHE A 126 4.97 11.14 -5.81
N GLY A 127 4.67 12.03 -4.86
CA GLY A 127 4.17 13.36 -5.11
C GLY A 127 2.66 13.43 -5.28
N ASN A 128 1.93 12.34 -5.04
CA ASN A 128 0.47 12.37 -5.00
C ASN A 128 -0.01 13.15 -3.78
N ILE A 129 -1.17 13.79 -3.89
CA ILE A 129 -1.79 14.57 -2.81
C ILE A 129 -3.05 13.83 -2.35
N TRP A 130 -3.06 13.43 -1.10
CA TRP A 130 -4.17 12.73 -0.46
C TRP A 130 -5.07 13.72 0.25
N VAL A 131 -6.30 13.89 -0.20
CA VAL A 131 -7.27 14.86 0.32
C VAL A 131 -8.51 14.14 0.83
N ALA A 132 -8.92 14.42 2.07
CA ALA A 132 -10.14 13.83 2.60
C ALA A 132 -11.38 14.38 1.85
N GLY A 133 -12.18 13.47 1.33
CA GLY A 133 -13.40 13.74 0.58
C GLY A 133 -14.62 12.99 1.15
N PRO A 134 -15.84 13.30 0.70
CA PRO A 134 -17.03 12.60 1.15
C PRO A 134 -16.95 11.13 0.71
N SER A 135 -17.20 10.21 1.64
CA SER A 135 -17.21 8.78 1.34
C SER A 135 -18.49 8.36 0.62
N ARG A 136 -18.34 7.43 -0.31
CA ARG A 136 -19.44 6.64 -0.91
C ARG A 136 -19.39 5.18 -0.45
N THR A 137 -18.39 4.84 0.38
CA THR A 137 -18.24 3.51 0.96
C THR A 137 -19.10 3.41 2.22
N PRO A 138 -20.05 2.45 2.30
CA PRO A 138 -20.86 2.26 3.50
C PRO A 138 -20.00 2.06 4.75
N GLY A 139 -20.35 2.74 5.84
CA GLY A 139 -19.64 2.61 7.12
C GLY A 139 -18.34 3.41 7.24
N GLN A 140 -17.97 4.21 6.23
CA GLN A 140 -16.82 5.11 6.30
C GLN A 140 -17.29 6.57 6.27
N ASN A 141 -16.75 7.39 7.17
CA ASN A 141 -17.11 8.81 7.28
C ASN A 141 -16.56 9.65 6.13
N PHE A 142 -15.44 9.26 5.59
CA PHE A 142 -14.78 9.89 4.44
C PHE A 142 -13.99 8.85 3.64
N GLU A 143 -13.56 9.23 2.46
CA GLU A 143 -12.58 8.49 1.65
C GLU A 143 -11.50 9.46 1.17
N TRP A 144 -10.40 8.92 0.68
CA TRP A 144 -9.30 9.71 0.16
C TRP A 144 -9.47 9.96 -1.33
N ASP A 145 -9.53 11.23 -1.72
CA ASP A 145 -9.34 11.67 -3.10
C ASP A 145 -7.83 11.87 -3.32
N VAL A 146 -7.22 10.96 -4.05
CA VAL A 146 -5.79 10.97 -4.32
C VAL A 146 -5.53 11.63 -5.66
N GLN A 147 -5.06 12.87 -5.64
CA GLN A 147 -4.66 13.62 -6.82
C GLN A 147 -3.31 13.10 -7.29
N LEU A 148 -3.28 12.47 -8.47
CA LEU A 148 -2.11 11.79 -8.97
C LEU A 148 -1.09 12.76 -9.58
N SER A 149 0.15 12.67 -9.13
CA SER A 149 1.31 13.27 -9.79
C SER A 149 1.58 12.59 -11.13
N ASN A 150 2.50 13.11 -11.95
CA ASN A 150 2.91 12.43 -13.19
C ASN A 150 3.37 10.99 -12.92
N LYS A 151 4.18 10.80 -11.88
CA LYS A 151 4.65 9.48 -11.46
C LYS A 151 3.49 8.60 -10.95
N GLY A 152 2.55 9.16 -10.23
CA GLY A 152 1.35 8.45 -9.79
C GLY A 152 0.47 8.01 -10.95
N ARG A 153 0.32 8.85 -11.98
CA ARG A 153 -0.42 8.51 -13.21
C ARG A 153 0.18 7.34 -13.96
N GLU A 154 1.51 7.30 -14.07
CA GLU A 154 2.24 6.18 -14.68
C GLU A 154 2.01 4.87 -13.91
N GLN A 155 1.93 4.94 -12.58
CA GLN A 155 1.81 3.77 -11.72
C GLN A 155 0.39 3.24 -11.59
N ILE A 156 -0.59 4.12 -11.35
CA ILE A 156 -1.96 3.74 -11.00
C ILE A 156 -3.04 4.49 -11.79
N GLY A 157 -2.69 5.39 -12.71
CA GLY A 157 -3.66 6.16 -13.50
C GLY A 157 -4.65 5.27 -14.27
N TRP A 158 -4.21 4.10 -14.72
CA TRP A 158 -5.05 3.11 -15.42
C TRP A 158 -6.16 2.50 -14.55
N LEU A 159 -6.05 2.61 -13.21
CA LEU A 159 -7.09 2.18 -12.26
C LEU A 159 -8.18 3.23 -12.06
N THR A 160 -8.01 4.43 -12.61
CA THR A 160 -8.90 5.55 -12.40
C THR A 160 -9.69 5.90 -13.66
N ARG A 161 -10.79 6.60 -13.51
CA ARG A 161 -11.65 6.98 -14.64
C ARG A 161 -10.98 8.00 -15.57
N ASP A 162 -10.26 8.97 -15.00
CA ASP A 162 -9.71 10.11 -15.74
C ASP A 162 -8.17 10.12 -15.80
N GLY A 163 -7.53 9.11 -15.23
CA GLY A 163 -6.08 9.01 -15.15
C GLY A 163 -5.44 9.98 -14.16
N SER A 164 -6.23 10.78 -13.41
CA SER A 164 -5.69 11.86 -12.59
C SER A 164 -6.10 11.82 -11.12
N HIS A 165 -7.21 11.17 -10.80
CA HIS A 165 -7.73 11.04 -9.43
C HIS A 165 -8.12 9.61 -9.11
N ALA A 166 -7.74 9.14 -7.93
CA ALA A 166 -8.16 7.86 -7.39
C ALA A 166 -8.95 8.07 -6.09
N ASN A 167 -10.18 7.57 -6.03
CA ASN A 167 -10.92 7.54 -4.76
C ASN A 167 -10.56 6.25 -4.02
N VAL A 168 -10.05 6.39 -2.82
CA VAL A 168 -9.47 5.30 -2.03
C VAL A 168 -10.13 5.25 -0.65
N SER A 169 -10.66 4.09 -0.31
CA SER A 169 -11.24 3.84 1.03
C SER A 169 -10.17 3.82 2.12
N LEU A 170 -10.58 3.90 3.39
CA LEU A 170 -9.66 3.88 4.53
C LEU A 170 -8.86 2.58 4.66
N ASP A 171 -9.31 1.51 4.03
CA ASP A 171 -8.60 0.23 3.94
C ASP A 171 -7.78 0.05 2.65
N GLY A 172 -7.61 1.12 1.87
CA GLY A 172 -6.72 1.15 0.71
C GLY A 172 -7.27 0.48 -0.55
N ARG A 173 -8.59 0.46 -0.75
CA ARG A 173 -9.24 -0.02 -1.98
C ARG A 173 -9.72 1.14 -2.83
N ILE A 174 -9.65 1.01 -4.16
CA ILE A 174 -10.30 1.97 -5.06
C ILE A 174 -11.81 1.81 -4.96
N THR A 175 -12.52 2.90 -4.71
CA THR A 175 -13.97 2.91 -4.50
C THR A 175 -14.74 3.28 -5.75
N HIS A 176 -14.12 4.01 -6.70
CA HIS A 176 -14.74 4.43 -7.96
C HIS A 176 -13.73 4.39 -9.10
N LYS A 177 -14.19 3.87 -10.23
CA LYS A 177 -13.54 3.97 -11.54
C LYS A 177 -14.27 4.98 -12.41
#